data_92b044d2f4ad3ac93cf3fecd6e347a10
#
_entry.id   92b044d2f4ad3ac93cf3fecd6e347a10
#
_cell.length_a   1.000
_cell.length_b   1.000
_cell.length_c   1.000
_cell.angle_alpha   90.00
_cell.angle_beta   90.00
_cell.angle_gamma   90.00
#
_symmetry.space_group_name_H-M   'P 1'
#
loop_
_entity.id
_entity.type
_entity.pdbx_description
1 polymer ?
#
loop_
_entity_poly.entity_id
_entity_poly.type
_entity_poly.pdbx_seq_one_letter_code
_entity_poly.pdbx_strand_id
1 'polypeptide(L)'
;KDWTVITAGDKPNSMVASWGGVGIMFNKPVTWCFLRANRYTLEKIRETGTYTMCYFTEQYKGDIMQFGIKSGRDTDKMAQTKLTPMNTPDGAPAYEEAKIIIECRLIAAPTVSKDEFYTEEAKEFLQGGYDEAKDWHKLVYGEITNIYMKR
;
A
#
# COMPACT_ATOMS: atom_id res chain seq x y z
N LYS A 1 13.67 -1.43 -8.71
CA LYS A 1 12.51 -1.86 -7.93
C LYS A 1 11.93 -0.63 -7.24
N ASP A 2 10.79 -0.19 -7.74
CA ASP A 2 10.13 0.98 -7.18
C ASP A 2 9.28 0.57 -5.98
N TRP A 3 9.41 1.30 -4.90
CA TRP A 3 8.57 1.15 -3.72
C TRP A 3 7.46 2.17 -3.74
N THR A 4 6.27 1.76 -3.34
CA THR A 4 5.15 2.66 -3.14
C THR A 4 4.86 2.81 -1.65
N VAL A 5 4.48 4.03 -1.27
CA VAL A 5 3.91 4.30 0.05
C VAL A 5 2.40 4.29 -0.09
N ILE A 6 1.76 3.34 0.59
CA ILE A 6 0.30 3.24 0.65
C ILE A 6 -0.18 3.98 1.88
N THR A 7 -1.08 4.94 1.70
CA THR A 7 -1.59 5.81 2.77
C THR A 7 -3.11 5.80 2.79
N ALA A 8 -3.71 5.63 3.96
CA ALA A 8 -5.16 5.57 4.12
C ALA A 8 -5.61 6.00 5.53
N GLY A 9 -6.86 6.40 5.65
CA GLY A 9 -7.56 6.70 6.90
C GLY A 9 -7.77 8.18 7.17
N ASP A 10 -8.79 8.53 7.94
CA ASP A 10 -9.04 9.90 8.41
C ASP A 10 -7.95 10.36 9.40
N LYS A 11 -7.50 9.43 10.25
CA LYS A 11 -6.19 9.52 10.92
C LYS A 11 -5.23 8.65 10.13
N PRO A 12 -4.48 9.24 9.20
CA PRO A 12 -3.78 8.47 8.19
C PRO A 12 -2.65 7.63 8.77
N ASN A 13 -2.50 6.45 8.18
CA ASN A 13 -1.35 5.60 8.38
C ASN A 13 -0.73 5.23 7.04
N SER A 14 0.57 5.05 7.01
CA SER A 14 1.33 4.72 5.82
C SER A 14 2.13 3.44 6.00
N MET A 15 2.33 2.71 4.91
CA MET A 15 3.22 1.56 4.82
C MET A 15 3.88 1.50 3.46
N VAL A 16 5.01 0.81 3.40
CA VAL A 16 5.69 0.53 2.13
C VAL A 16 5.22 -0.80 1.57
N ALA A 17 4.97 -0.82 0.27
CA ALA A 17 4.78 -2.03 -0.51
C ALA A 17 5.68 -2.02 -1.74
N SER A 18 6.08 -3.21 -2.20
CA SER A 18 6.92 -3.37 -3.39
C SER A 18 6.39 -4.40 -4.38
N TRP A 19 5.29 -5.05 -4.03
CA TRP A 19 4.61 -6.02 -4.89
C TRP A 19 3.29 -5.44 -5.36
N GLY A 20 3.10 -5.40 -6.65
CA GLY A 20 1.89 -4.88 -7.23
C GLY A 20 2.07 -4.44 -8.67
N GLY A 21 1.07 -3.78 -9.19
CA GLY A 21 1.07 -3.30 -10.55
C GLY A 21 -0.19 -2.49 -10.86
N VAL A 22 -0.31 -2.15 -12.14
CA VAL A 22 -1.47 -1.47 -12.71
C VAL A 22 -1.97 -2.23 -13.92
N GLY A 23 -3.25 -2.15 -14.19
CA GLY A 23 -3.84 -2.82 -15.36
C GLY A 23 -5.33 -2.56 -15.47
N ILE A 24 -6.01 -3.43 -16.21
CA ILE A 24 -7.46 -3.40 -16.37
C ILE A 24 -8.06 -4.61 -15.67
N MET A 25 -9.04 -4.38 -14.82
CA MET A 25 -9.86 -5.42 -14.19
C MET A 25 -11.27 -4.88 -13.96
N PHE A 26 -12.28 -5.75 -14.12
CA PHE A 26 -13.69 -5.35 -14.06
C PHE A 26 -14.05 -4.19 -15.01
N ASN A 27 -13.41 -4.16 -16.17
CA ASN A 27 -13.50 -3.10 -17.17
C ASN A 27 -13.13 -1.69 -16.65
N LYS A 28 -12.25 -1.63 -15.66
CA LYS A 28 -11.78 -0.39 -15.03
C LYS A 28 -10.27 -0.36 -14.94
N PRO A 29 -9.65 0.82 -14.95
CA PRO A 29 -8.25 0.95 -14.57
C PRO A 29 -8.10 0.64 -13.09
N VAL A 30 -7.21 -0.27 -12.76
CA VAL A 30 -6.97 -0.71 -11.38
C VAL A 30 -5.49 -0.73 -11.03
N THR A 31 -5.23 -0.57 -9.75
CA THR A 31 -3.98 -1.01 -9.13
C THR A 31 -4.22 -2.31 -8.38
N TRP A 32 -3.17 -3.10 -8.21
CA TRP A 32 -3.15 -4.14 -7.18
C TRP A 32 -1.85 -4.05 -6.38
N CYS A 33 -1.96 -4.36 -5.10
CA CYS A 33 -0.81 -4.48 -4.22
C CYS A 33 -1.04 -5.58 -3.19
N PHE A 34 0.05 -6.11 -2.65
CA PHE A 34 0.00 -7.17 -1.66
C PHE A 34 0.25 -6.59 -0.27
N LEU A 35 -0.73 -6.70 0.61
CA LEU A 35 -0.62 -6.28 2.01
C LEU A 35 -0.83 -7.47 2.93
N ARG A 36 0.02 -7.65 3.92
CA ARG A 36 -0.22 -8.65 4.97
C ARG A 36 -1.51 -8.30 5.71
N ALA A 37 -2.27 -9.34 6.08
CA ALA A 37 -3.60 -9.18 6.70
C ALA A 37 -3.56 -8.37 8.01
N ASN A 38 -2.45 -8.41 8.74
CA ASN A 38 -2.25 -7.71 10.01
C ASN A 38 -1.83 -6.24 9.87
N ARG A 39 -1.65 -5.73 8.67
CA ARG A 39 -1.20 -4.33 8.48
C ARG A 39 -2.27 -3.33 8.87
N TYR A 40 -1.90 -2.38 9.71
CA TYR A 40 -2.79 -1.31 10.16
C TYR A 40 -3.32 -0.44 9.02
N THR A 41 -2.51 -0.21 7.99
CA THR A 41 -2.96 0.49 6.78
C THR A 41 -4.12 -0.22 6.08
N LEU A 42 -4.14 -1.57 6.07
CA LEU A 42 -5.24 -2.32 5.48
C LEU A 42 -6.58 -2.10 6.24
N GLU A 43 -6.53 -1.99 7.56
CA GLU A 43 -7.70 -1.62 8.35
C GLU A 43 -8.21 -0.24 7.96
N LYS A 44 -7.30 0.73 7.82
CA LYS A 44 -7.64 2.10 7.39
C LYS A 44 -8.24 2.15 5.98
N ILE A 45 -7.73 1.34 5.05
CA ILE A 45 -8.33 1.19 3.71
C ILE A 45 -9.76 0.69 3.80
N ARG A 46 -10.02 -0.30 4.65
CA ARG A 46 -11.37 -0.87 4.83
C ARG A 46 -12.34 0.11 5.51
N GLU A 47 -11.85 0.90 6.46
CA GLU A 47 -12.65 1.91 7.17
C GLU A 47 -13.15 3.00 6.22
N THR A 48 -12.29 3.50 5.34
CA THR A 48 -12.61 4.64 4.46
C THR A 48 -13.00 4.24 3.04
N GLY A 49 -12.60 3.05 2.60
CA GLY A 49 -12.80 2.59 1.24
C GLY A 49 -11.88 3.26 0.21
N THR A 50 -10.97 4.15 0.63
CA THR A 50 -10.07 4.90 -0.24
C THR A 50 -8.64 4.85 0.28
N TYR A 51 -7.67 4.99 -0.62
CA TYR A 51 -6.25 5.07 -0.30
C TYR A 51 -5.47 5.69 -1.44
N THR A 52 -4.23 6.08 -1.16
CA THR A 52 -3.29 6.51 -2.19
C THR A 52 -2.09 5.58 -2.26
N MET A 53 -1.51 5.50 -3.46
CA MET A 53 -0.20 4.91 -3.72
C MET A 53 0.72 6.03 -4.18
N CYS A 54 1.67 6.39 -3.33
CA CYS A 54 2.61 7.48 -3.59
C CYS A 54 3.97 6.93 -4.01
N TYR A 55 4.49 7.43 -5.13
CA TYR A 55 5.81 7.11 -5.66
C TYR A 55 6.72 8.32 -5.54
N PHE A 56 7.95 8.08 -5.10
CA PHE A 56 8.94 9.13 -4.82
C PHE A 56 10.19 8.98 -5.67
N THR A 57 11.00 10.03 -5.73
CA THR A 57 12.35 9.94 -6.27
C THR A 57 13.30 9.31 -5.25
N GLU A 58 14.45 8.81 -5.70
CA GLU A 58 15.42 8.08 -4.88
C GLU A 58 15.91 8.87 -3.65
N GLN A 59 15.90 10.19 -3.71
CA GLN A 59 16.32 11.05 -2.59
C GLN A 59 15.49 10.86 -1.31
N TYR A 60 14.23 10.39 -1.43
CA TYR A 60 13.32 10.16 -0.29
C TYR A 60 13.35 8.73 0.23
N LYS A 61 14.23 7.87 -0.28
CA LYS A 61 14.28 6.45 0.09
C LYS A 61 14.43 6.23 1.59
N GLY A 62 15.29 7.03 2.25
CA GLY A 62 15.49 6.95 3.70
C GLY A 62 14.21 7.24 4.50
N ASP A 63 13.47 8.26 4.09
CA ASP A 63 12.20 8.63 4.73
C ASP A 63 11.12 7.56 4.51
N ILE A 64 11.02 7.05 3.28
CA ILE A 64 10.06 5.99 2.92
C ILE A 64 10.30 4.72 3.76
N MET A 65 11.55 4.33 3.98
CA MET A 65 11.89 3.13 4.75
C MET A 65 11.41 3.19 6.19
N GLN A 66 11.27 4.39 6.77
CA GLN A 66 10.75 4.55 8.13
C GLN A 66 9.33 3.98 8.28
N PHE A 67 8.51 4.04 7.22
CA PHE A 67 7.17 3.46 7.23
C PHE A 67 7.14 1.93 7.34
N GLY A 68 8.26 1.26 7.06
CA GLY A 68 8.39 -0.19 7.17
C GLY A 68 8.86 -0.71 8.53
N ILE A 69 9.45 0.16 9.38
CA ILE A 69 10.16 -0.27 10.60
C ILE A 69 9.22 -0.47 11.79
N LYS A 70 8.23 0.40 11.96
CA LYS A 70 7.32 0.38 13.12
C LYS A 70 5.86 0.22 12.72
N SER A 71 5.03 -0.28 13.64
CA SER A 71 3.59 -0.31 13.46
C SER A 71 2.98 1.07 13.73
N GLY A 72 2.04 1.49 12.89
CA GLY A 72 1.25 2.69 13.14
C GLY A 72 0.22 2.56 14.28
N ARG A 73 0.06 1.34 14.84
CA ARG A 73 -0.73 1.15 16.05
C ARG A 73 -0.04 1.71 17.29
N ASP A 74 1.30 1.69 17.28
CA ASP A 74 2.11 2.03 18.45
C ASP A 74 2.70 3.43 18.34
N THR A 75 2.80 3.97 17.13
CA THR A 75 3.44 5.26 16.85
C THR A 75 2.79 6.00 15.71
N ASP A 76 2.77 7.33 15.79
CA ASP A 76 2.44 8.19 14.65
C ASP A 76 3.62 8.19 13.67
N LYS A 77 3.53 7.32 12.67
CA LYS A 77 4.58 7.21 11.65
C LYS A 77 4.71 8.46 10.80
N MET A 78 3.61 9.17 10.57
CA MET A 78 3.63 10.36 9.72
C MET A 78 4.39 11.49 10.39
N ALA A 79 4.31 11.62 11.70
CA ALA A 79 5.08 12.59 12.47
C ALA A 79 6.59 12.26 12.55
N GLN A 80 6.99 11.03 12.24
CA GLN A 80 8.38 10.56 12.31
C GLN A 80 9.16 10.71 11.01
N THR A 81 8.52 11.07 9.92
CA THR A 81 9.16 11.31 8.62
C THR A 81 9.33 12.80 8.37
N LYS A 82 10.23 13.14 7.45
CA LYS A 82 10.36 14.51 6.95
C LYS A 82 9.42 14.82 5.80
N LEU A 83 8.58 13.85 5.40
CA LEU A 83 7.60 14.05 4.35
C LEU A 83 6.45 14.91 4.86
N THR A 84 5.92 15.77 4.01
CA THR A 84 4.83 16.69 4.31
C THR A 84 3.49 16.05 3.97
N PRO A 85 2.65 15.73 4.97
CA PRO A 85 1.31 15.22 4.71
C PRO A 85 0.45 16.23 3.96
N MET A 86 -0.32 15.73 3.01
CA MET A 86 -1.33 16.50 2.28
C MET A 86 -2.58 15.65 2.04
N ASN A 87 -3.64 16.27 1.60
CA ASN A 87 -4.80 15.59 1.03
C ASN A 87 -4.90 15.88 -0.46
N THR A 88 -5.32 14.90 -1.23
CA THR A 88 -5.71 15.11 -2.62
C THR A 88 -6.94 16.02 -2.71
N PRO A 89 -7.29 16.58 -3.88
CA PRO A 89 -8.53 17.33 -4.05
C PRO A 89 -9.80 16.59 -3.61
N ASP A 90 -9.82 15.25 -3.72
CA ASP A 90 -10.93 14.40 -3.28
C ASP A 90 -10.82 13.96 -1.81
N GLY A 91 -9.80 14.44 -1.09
CA GLY A 91 -9.63 14.27 0.34
C GLY A 91 -8.85 13.04 0.79
N ALA A 92 -8.25 12.28 -0.13
CA ALA A 92 -7.42 11.13 0.23
C ALA A 92 -6.04 11.57 0.76
N PRO A 93 -5.52 10.94 1.83
CA PRO A 93 -4.23 11.31 2.40
C PRO A 93 -3.06 10.94 1.48
N ALA A 94 -2.10 11.83 1.34
CA ALA A 94 -0.93 11.68 0.48
C ALA A 94 0.27 12.49 1.04
N TYR A 95 1.30 12.70 0.22
CA TYR A 95 2.50 13.49 0.55
C TYR A 95 2.86 14.44 -0.58
N GLU A 96 3.25 15.67 -0.21
CA GLU A 96 3.64 16.70 -1.16
C GLU A 96 4.87 16.33 -2.01
N GLU A 97 5.80 15.55 -1.44
CA GLU A 97 7.04 15.15 -2.10
C GLU A 97 6.84 14.02 -3.11
N ALA A 98 5.67 13.40 -3.15
CA ALA A 98 5.40 12.35 -4.11
C ALA A 98 5.49 12.85 -5.55
N LYS A 99 6.23 12.13 -6.39
CA LYS A 99 6.32 12.38 -7.83
C LYS A 99 5.03 11.98 -8.54
N ILE A 100 4.45 10.86 -8.11
CA ILE A 100 3.19 10.34 -8.63
C ILE A 100 2.33 9.95 -7.42
N ILE A 101 1.08 10.36 -7.45
CA ILE A 101 0.05 9.92 -6.50
C ILE A 101 -1.04 9.24 -7.31
N ILE A 102 -1.29 7.97 -7.04
CA ILE A 102 -2.43 7.23 -7.60
C ILE A 102 -3.47 7.12 -6.49
N GLU A 103 -4.61 7.75 -6.70
CA GLU A 103 -5.75 7.67 -5.79
C GLU A 103 -6.65 6.51 -6.18
N CYS A 104 -7.02 5.70 -5.19
CA CYS A 104 -7.71 4.45 -5.39
C CYS A 104 -8.95 4.32 -4.52
N ARG A 105 -9.98 3.69 -5.08
CA ARG A 105 -11.15 3.20 -4.35
C ARG A 105 -11.06 1.68 -4.23
N LEU A 106 -11.15 1.15 -3.02
CA LEU A 106 -11.10 -0.29 -2.76
C LEU A 106 -12.22 -1.03 -3.51
N ILE A 107 -11.86 -2.05 -4.28
CA ILE A 107 -12.80 -2.96 -4.93
C ILE A 107 -12.86 -4.29 -4.18
N ALA A 108 -11.72 -4.90 -3.92
CA ALA A 108 -11.63 -6.21 -3.31
C ALA A 108 -10.27 -6.40 -2.61
N ALA A 109 -10.25 -7.28 -1.62
CA ALA A 109 -9.04 -7.67 -0.91
C ALA A 109 -9.06 -9.18 -0.58
N PRO A 110 -9.08 -10.08 -1.58
CA PRO A 110 -9.06 -11.51 -1.36
C PRO A 110 -7.75 -11.96 -0.70
N THR A 111 -7.82 -13.04 0.06
CA THR A 111 -6.62 -13.70 0.61
C THR A 111 -5.92 -14.49 -0.48
N VAL A 112 -4.60 -14.35 -0.56
CA VAL A 112 -3.77 -15.20 -1.41
C VAL A 112 -3.65 -16.58 -0.74
N SER A 113 -4.16 -17.61 -1.40
CA SER A 113 -4.11 -18.98 -0.88
C SER A 113 -2.77 -19.64 -1.18
N LYS A 114 -2.14 -20.22 -0.17
CA LYS A 114 -0.89 -21.00 -0.33
C LYS A 114 -1.06 -22.22 -1.24
N ASP A 115 -2.26 -22.76 -1.28
CA ASP A 115 -2.55 -24.00 -2.01
C ASP A 115 -2.62 -23.78 -3.53
N GLU A 116 -2.58 -22.52 -3.97
CA GLU A 116 -2.63 -22.11 -5.38
C GLU A 116 -1.27 -21.65 -5.92
N PHE A 117 -0.18 -21.98 -5.26
CA PHE A 117 1.18 -21.77 -5.73
C PHE A 117 1.74 -23.07 -6.31
N TYR A 118 2.18 -23.00 -7.57
CA TYR A 118 2.52 -24.20 -8.36
C TYR A 118 4.02 -24.44 -8.49
N THR A 119 4.87 -23.45 -8.22
CA THR A 119 6.33 -23.62 -8.25
C THR A 119 6.88 -23.86 -6.85
N GLU A 120 7.87 -24.74 -6.71
CA GLU A 120 8.51 -25.00 -5.42
C GLU A 120 9.18 -23.76 -4.85
N GLU A 121 9.84 -22.94 -5.72
CA GLU A 121 10.44 -21.68 -5.32
C GLU A 121 9.43 -20.73 -4.65
N ALA A 122 8.22 -20.59 -5.24
CA ALA A 122 7.17 -19.74 -4.67
C ALA A 122 6.64 -20.32 -3.35
N LYS A 123 6.50 -21.63 -3.23
CA LYS A 123 6.08 -22.30 -2.00
C LYS A 123 7.10 -22.09 -0.88
N GLU A 124 8.39 -22.30 -1.17
CA GLU A 124 9.48 -22.11 -0.21
C GLU A 124 9.56 -20.65 0.25
N PHE A 125 9.44 -19.71 -0.68
CA PHE A 125 9.41 -18.27 -0.36
C PHE A 125 8.27 -17.92 0.60
N LEU A 126 7.09 -18.49 0.38
CA LEU A 126 5.94 -18.29 1.24
C LEU A 126 6.11 -18.95 2.62
N GLN A 127 6.64 -20.17 2.67
CA GLN A 127 6.89 -20.88 3.93
C GLN A 127 7.89 -20.14 4.83
N GLY A 128 8.93 -19.53 4.25
CA GLY A 128 9.92 -18.76 4.99
C GLY A 128 9.49 -17.37 5.45
N GLY A 129 8.41 -16.84 4.87
CA GLY A 129 7.96 -15.46 5.07
C GLY A 129 6.74 -15.26 5.95
N TYR A 130 6.03 -16.33 6.31
CA TYR A 130 4.80 -16.25 7.09
C TYR A 130 4.89 -17.06 8.38
N ASP A 131 4.43 -16.46 9.47
CA ASP A 131 4.12 -17.18 10.67
C ASP A 131 2.86 -18.01 10.43
N GLU A 132 2.86 -19.30 10.82
CA GLU A 132 1.86 -20.31 10.41
C GLU A 132 0.40 -19.94 10.68
N ALA A 133 0.17 -18.97 11.52
CA ALA A 133 -1.16 -18.81 12.07
C ALA A 133 -2.03 -17.78 11.35
N LYS A 134 -1.55 -16.68 10.79
CA LYS A 134 -2.49 -15.55 10.55
C LYS A 134 -2.07 -14.48 9.54
N ASP A 135 -0.94 -14.55 8.86
CA ASP A 135 -0.34 -13.35 8.23
C ASP A 135 -0.27 -13.39 6.69
N TRP A 136 -1.19 -14.13 6.07
CA TRP A 136 -1.26 -14.20 4.61
C TRP A 136 -1.50 -12.84 3.96
N HIS A 137 -0.86 -12.62 2.82
CA HIS A 137 -1.12 -11.42 2.04
C HIS A 137 -2.56 -11.38 1.54
N LYS A 138 -3.11 -10.18 1.56
CA LYS A 138 -4.31 -9.80 0.82
C LYS A 138 -3.88 -9.17 -0.49
N LEU A 139 -4.50 -9.58 -1.56
CA LEU A 139 -4.36 -8.95 -2.86
C LEU A 139 -5.37 -7.81 -2.94
N VAL A 140 -4.89 -6.60 -2.68
CA VAL A 140 -5.75 -5.41 -2.62
C VAL A 140 -5.91 -4.84 -4.02
N TYR A 141 -7.13 -4.86 -4.55
CA TYR A 141 -7.51 -4.23 -5.82
C TYR A 141 -8.17 -2.88 -5.56
N GLY A 142 -7.68 -1.85 -6.19
CA GLY A 142 -8.28 -0.51 -6.15
C GLY A 142 -8.57 0.02 -7.54
N GLU A 143 -9.77 0.54 -7.76
CA GLU A 143 -10.06 1.34 -8.94
C GLU A 143 -9.26 2.63 -8.88
N ILE A 144 -8.54 2.95 -9.95
CA ILE A 144 -7.85 4.23 -10.08
C ILE A 144 -8.89 5.30 -10.34
N THR A 145 -9.07 6.21 -9.39
CA THR A 145 -10.00 7.34 -9.52
C THR A 145 -9.31 8.59 -10.04
N ASN A 146 -8.06 8.81 -9.64
CA ASN A 146 -7.23 9.94 -10.08
C ASN A 146 -5.75 9.59 -10.10
N ILE A 147 -5.00 10.27 -10.94
CA ILE A 147 -3.53 10.23 -10.96
C ILE A 147 -3.02 11.67 -10.98
N TYR A 148 -2.21 12.01 -9.99
CA TYR A 148 -1.55 13.31 -9.89
C TYR A 148 -0.05 13.12 -10.14
N MET A 149 0.51 13.95 -11.00
CA MET A 149 1.93 13.91 -11.34
C MET A 149 2.56 15.27 -11.10
N LYS A 150 3.67 15.29 -10.37
CA LYS A 150 4.48 16.50 -10.20
C LYS A 150 5.29 16.75 -11.47
N ARG A 151 5.19 17.95 -12.01
CA ARG A 151 5.99 18.42 -13.16
C ARG A 151 7.39 18.82 -12.75
#